data_3506510f67e142abd5f5cca2e41c48e9
#
_entry.id   3506510f67e142abd5f5cca2e41c48e9
#
_cell.length_a   1.000
_cell.length_b   1.000
_cell.length_c   1.000
_cell.angle_alpha   90.00
_cell.angle_beta   90.00
_cell.angle_gamma   90.00
#
_symmetry.space_group_name_H-M   'P 1'
#
loop_
_entity.id
_entity.type
_entity.pdbx_description
1 polymer ?
#
loop_
_entity_poly.entity_id
_entity_poly.type
_entity_poly.pdbx_seq_one_letter_code
_entity_poly.pdbx_strand_id
1 'polypeptide(L)'
;MMPNWTKQQEQAIRARNHTILVSAAAGSGKTAVLVERIVSLVREGASMNRMLIVTFTKAAAAEMRQRLAKRISREAISREPAMVKALDELETTQISTIHAFCQRVIRSHFEQVGVDPLVRVCDEQQQKLLFEAAFTTAMDELLDLSLIHISEPTRRVV
;
A
#
# COMPACT_ATOMS: atom_id res chain seq x y z
N MET A 1 30.87 -7.20 -5.49
CA MET A 1 30.57 -7.55 -6.89
C MET A 1 29.20 -6.94 -7.20
N MET A 2 29.10 -5.99 -8.13
CA MET A 2 27.78 -5.47 -8.57
C MET A 2 27.09 -6.53 -9.42
N PRO A 3 25.75 -6.71 -9.27
CA PRO A 3 25.01 -7.63 -10.11
C PRO A 3 25.13 -7.19 -11.58
N ASN A 4 25.27 -8.15 -12.47
CA ASN A 4 25.27 -7.85 -13.90
C ASN A 4 23.81 -7.71 -14.35
N TRP A 5 23.36 -6.46 -14.56
CA TRP A 5 22.01 -6.15 -14.96
C TRP A 5 21.81 -6.33 -16.46
N THR A 6 20.68 -6.86 -16.88
CA THR A 6 20.28 -6.82 -18.29
C THR A 6 19.95 -5.40 -18.71
N LYS A 7 19.97 -5.10 -20.02
CA LYS A 7 19.60 -3.78 -20.55
C LYS A 7 18.23 -3.31 -20.06
N GLN A 8 17.24 -4.19 -20.02
CA GLN A 8 15.88 -3.88 -19.56
C GLN A 8 15.85 -3.58 -18.05
N GLN A 9 16.57 -4.36 -17.24
CA GLN A 9 16.68 -4.12 -15.80
C GLN A 9 17.38 -2.77 -15.54
N GLU A 10 18.45 -2.46 -16.28
CA GLU A 10 19.16 -1.19 -16.15
C GLU A 10 18.28 0.01 -16.55
N GLN A 11 17.47 -0.12 -17.60
CA GLN A 11 16.47 0.88 -17.97
C GLN A 11 15.46 1.12 -16.84
N ALA A 12 14.94 0.05 -16.22
CA ALA A 12 14.03 0.17 -15.09
C ALA A 12 14.67 0.83 -13.87
N ILE A 13 15.96 0.57 -13.59
CA ILE A 13 16.70 1.18 -12.48
C ILE A 13 16.91 2.68 -12.74
N ARG A 14 17.25 3.07 -13.97
CA ARG A 14 17.63 4.44 -14.34
C ARG A 14 16.46 5.34 -14.76
N ALA A 15 15.28 4.80 -15.03
CA ALA A 15 14.12 5.60 -15.45
C ALA A 15 13.74 6.66 -14.40
N ARG A 16 13.54 7.92 -14.84
CA ARG A 16 13.18 9.07 -13.97
C ARG A 16 12.05 9.88 -14.61
N ASN A 17 11.37 10.66 -13.77
CA ASN A 17 10.38 11.67 -14.19
C ASN A 17 9.17 11.16 -14.98
N HIS A 18 8.89 9.86 -14.92
CA HIS A 18 7.70 9.26 -15.50
C HIS A 18 7.32 7.97 -14.76
N THR A 19 6.07 7.58 -14.89
CA THR A 19 5.56 6.31 -14.38
C THR A 19 6.10 5.16 -15.23
N ILE A 20 6.59 4.11 -14.59
CA ILE A 20 7.04 2.89 -15.25
C ILE A 20 6.26 1.69 -14.78
N LEU A 21 5.93 0.80 -15.72
CA LEU A 21 5.37 -0.51 -15.45
C LEU A 21 6.41 -1.57 -15.81
N VAL A 22 6.80 -2.39 -14.84
CA VAL A 22 7.76 -3.49 -15.04
C VAL A 22 7.00 -4.81 -15.03
N SER A 23 6.80 -5.38 -16.21
CA SER A 23 6.25 -6.74 -16.37
C SER A 23 7.40 -7.74 -16.50
N ALA A 24 7.39 -8.76 -15.66
CA ALA A 24 8.43 -9.78 -15.67
C ALA A 24 7.96 -11.07 -14.97
N ALA A 25 8.44 -12.23 -15.44
CA ALA A 25 8.11 -13.53 -14.87
C ALA A 25 8.57 -13.68 -13.40
N ALA A 26 8.06 -14.68 -12.70
CA ALA A 26 8.56 -15.03 -11.37
C ALA A 26 10.06 -15.37 -11.45
N GLY A 27 10.84 -14.98 -10.44
CA GLY A 27 12.29 -15.24 -10.42
C GLY A 27 13.15 -14.31 -11.29
N SER A 28 12.56 -13.41 -12.09
CA SER A 28 13.29 -12.47 -12.96
C SER A 28 14.07 -11.36 -12.25
N GLY A 29 14.09 -11.35 -10.91
CA GLY A 29 14.82 -10.34 -10.14
C GLY A 29 14.09 -9.01 -9.93
N LYS A 30 12.75 -8.94 -10.10
CA LYS A 30 11.96 -7.71 -9.89
C LYS A 30 12.29 -6.99 -8.59
N THR A 31 12.35 -7.73 -7.48
CA THR A 31 12.67 -7.16 -6.16
C THR A 31 14.10 -6.58 -6.11
N ALA A 32 15.05 -7.27 -6.73
CA ALA A 32 16.43 -6.77 -6.80
C ALA A 32 16.55 -5.49 -7.63
N VAL A 33 15.83 -5.41 -8.75
CA VAL A 33 15.73 -4.20 -9.59
C VAL A 33 15.11 -3.05 -8.81
N LEU A 34 14.03 -3.31 -8.05
CA LEU A 34 13.38 -2.29 -7.22
C LEU A 34 14.32 -1.78 -6.12
N VAL A 35 15.02 -2.66 -5.42
CA VAL A 35 16.01 -2.28 -4.40
C VAL A 35 17.10 -1.41 -5.01
N GLU A 36 17.68 -1.81 -6.15
CA GLU A 36 18.74 -1.03 -6.79
C GLU A 36 18.23 0.32 -7.33
N ARG A 37 16.99 0.37 -7.83
CA ARG A 37 16.34 1.63 -8.21
C ARG A 37 16.23 2.60 -7.04
N ILE A 38 15.77 2.12 -5.87
CA ILE A 38 15.66 2.94 -4.66
C ILE A 38 17.04 3.46 -4.24
N VAL A 39 18.04 2.60 -4.21
CA VAL A 39 19.42 2.98 -3.89
C VAL A 39 19.97 4.00 -4.90
N SER A 40 19.70 3.83 -6.19
CA SER A 40 20.05 4.81 -7.21
C SER A 40 19.39 6.17 -6.99
N LEU A 41 18.12 6.20 -6.61
CA LEU A 41 17.41 7.45 -6.28
C LEU A 41 18.02 8.14 -5.05
N VAL A 42 18.41 7.38 -4.04
CA VAL A 42 19.08 7.92 -2.84
C VAL A 42 20.44 8.51 -3.18
N ARG A 43 21.23 7.88 -4.03
CA ARG A 43 22.51 8.46 -4.54
C ARG A 43 22.31 9.79 -5.26
N GLU A 44 21.19 9.94 -5.91
CA GLU A 44 20.80 11.17 -6.61
C GLU A 44 20.20 12.24 -5.67
N GLY A 45 20.17 11.97 -4.34
CA GLY A 45 19.72 12.90 -3.31
C GLY A 45 18.25 12.75 -2.89
N ALA A 46 17.55 11.71 -3.33
CA ALA A 46 16.19 11.43 -2.85
C ALA A 46 16.22 10.95 -1.39
N SER A 47 15.36 11.54 -0.53
CA SER A 47 15.19 11.08 0.86
C SER A 47 14.30 9.85 0.91
N MET A 48 14.71 8.87 1.71
CA MET A 48 13.93 7.66 1.99
C MET A 48 12.58 7.97 2.65
N ASN A 49 12.50 9.00 3.48
CA ASN A 49 11.26 9.42 4.16
C ASN A 49 10.20 9.98 3.19
N ARG A 50 10.58 10.34 1.98
CA ARG A 50 9.66 10.78 0.92
C ARG A 50 9.21 9.66 -0.01
N MET A 51 9.60 8.42 0.28
CA MET A 51 9.23 7.24 -0.51
C MET A 51 8.13 6.46 0.17
N LEU A 52 7.16 6.02 -0.63
CA LEU A 52 6.16 5.03 -0.24
C LEU A 52 6.44 3.73 -1.00
N ILE A 53 6.75 2.68 -0.26
CA ILE A 53 7.03 1.35 -0.81
C ILE A 53 5.94 0.39 -0.35
N VAL A 54 5.14 -0.08 -1.29
CA VAL A 54 3.97 -0.91 -0.99
C VAL A 54 4.17 -2.33 -1.51
N THR A 55 3.76 -3.30 -0.71
CA THR A 55 3.78 -4.73 -1.03
C THR A 55 2.42 -5.38 -0.76
N PHE A 56 2.21 -6.61 -1.25
CA PHE A 56 0.97 -7.34 -1.00
C PHE A 56 0.89 -7.96 0.39
N THR A 57 2.02 -8.40 0.96
CA THR A 57 2.05 -9.10 2.25
C THR A 57 2.98 -8.42 3.25
N LYS A 58 2.68 -8.59 4.53
CA LYS A 58 3.55 -8.11 5.63
C LYS A 58 4.94 -8.74 5.55
N ALA A 59 5.03 -10.02 5.19
CA ALA A 59 6.30 -10.72 5.00
C ALA A 59 7.14 -10.08 3.88
N ALA A 60 6.53 -9.78 2.72
CA ALA A 60 7.23 -9.11 1.63
C ALA A 60 7.68 -7.68 1.99
N ALA A 61 6.91 -6.96 2.81
CA ALA A 61 7.33 -5.64 3.32
C ALA A 61 8.55 -5.76 4.24
N ALA A 62 8.56 -6.74 5.16
CA ALA A 62 9.69 -7.00 6.04
C ALA A 62 10.95 -7.42 5.25
N GLU A 63 10.78 -8.31 4.27
CA GLU A 63 11.87 -8.73 3.38
C GLU A 63 12.43 -7.54 2.58
N MET A 64 11.57 -6.67 2.05
CA MET A 64 11.99 -5.47 1.33
C MET A 64 12.84 -4.57 2.22
N ARG A 65 12.41 -4.33 3.47
CA ARG A 65 13.15 -3.54 4.45
C ARG A 65 14.54 -4.14 4.72
N GLN A 66 14.61 -5.45 4.95
CA GLN A 66 15.89 -6.13 5.16
C GLN A 66 16.84 -6.05 3.95
N ARG A 67 16.31 -6.22 2.74
CA ARG A 67 17.10 -6.11 1.51
C ARG A 67 17.64 -4.70 1.30
N LEU A 68 16.82 -3.67 1.56
CA LEU A 68 17.24 -2.28 1.51
C LEU A 68 18.30 -1.98 2.57
N ALA A 69 18.07 -2.38 3.84
CA ALA A 69 19.05 -2.22 4.91
C ALA A 69 20.39 -2.82 4.52
N LYS A 70 20.40 -4.07 4.08
CA LYS A 70 21.63 -4.78 3.67
C LYS A 70 22.33 -4.09 2.49
N ARG A 71 21.56 -3.56 1.51
CA ARG A 71 22.12 -2.93 0.33
C ARG A 71 22.68 -1.55 0.63
N ILE A 72 21.97 -0.74 1.43
CA ILE A 72 22.39 0.60 1.86
C ILE A 72 23.61 0.50 2.80
N SER A 73 23.58 -0.41 3.78
CA SER A 73 24.71 -0.59 4.73
C SER A 73 26.02 -0.92 4.03
N ARG A 74 25.98 -1.72 2.96
CA ARG A 74 27.18 -2.03 2.17
C ARG A 74 27.83 -0.79 1.55
N GLU A 75 27.02 0.18 1.14
CA GLU A 75 27.52 1.44 0.58
C GLU A 75 27.87 2.46 1.65
N ALA A 76 27.14 2.47 2.76
CA ALA A 76 27.42 3.31 3.91
C ALA A 76 28.83 3.04 4.52
N ILE A 77 29.39 1.83 4.34
CA ILE A 77 30.77 1.49 4.71
C ILE A 77 31.76 2.44 4.01
N SER A 78 31.48 2.86 2.79
CA SER A 78 32.30 3.83 2.04
C SER A 78 32.13 5.27 2.53
N ARG A 79 31.36 5.49 3.61
CA ARG A 79 31.05 6.80 4.23
C ARG A 79 30.44 7.81 3.26
N GLU A 80 29.71 7.33 2.27
CA GLU A 80 28.91 8.21 1.40
C GLU A 80 27.77 8.84 2.24
N PRO A 81 27.74 10.18 2.39
CA PRO A 81 26.81 10.84 3.32
C PRO A 81 25.34 10.53 3.03
N ALA A 82 24.99 10.40 1.74
CA ALA A 82 23.63 10.06 1.31
C ALA A 82 23.20 8.66 1.80
N MET A 83 24.11 7.68 1.80
CA MET A 83 23.83 6.33 2.26
C MET A 83 23.75 6.22 3.79
N VAL A 84 24.58 6.97 4.51
CA VAL A 84 24.50 7.03 5.98
C VAL A 84 23.15 7.62 6.38
N LYS A 85 22.77 8.75 5.82
CA LYS A 85 21.46 9.37 6.04
C LYS A 85 20.30 8.44 5.67
N ALA A 86 20.38 7.74 4.55
CA ALA A 86 19.36 6.81 4.12
C ALA A 86 19.19 5.63 5.07
N LEU A 87 20.27 5.18 5.72
CA LEU A 87 20.21 4.12 6.73
C LEU A 87 19.44 4.57 7.97
N ASP A 88 19.68 5.79 8.44
CA ASP A 88 18.94 6.39 9.55
C ASP A 88 17.46 6.60 9.20
N GLU A 89 17.17 7.09 7.99
CA GLU A 89 15.82 7.30 7.51
C GLU A 89 15.03 6.00 7.27
N LEU A 90 15.71 4.86 7.07
CA LEU A 90 15.07 3.59 6.71
C LEU A 90 14.10 3.09 7.80
N GLU A 91 14.34 3.39 9.07
CA GLU A 91 13.46 2.99 10.17
C GLU A 91 12.10 3.68 10.08
N THR A 92 12.09 4.93 9.67
CA THR A 92 10.88 5.76 9.52
C THR A 92 10.25 5.68 8.14
N THR A 93 10.97 5.10 7.16
CA THR A 93 10.50 4.94 5.78
C THR A 93 9.24 4.09 5.70
N GLN A 94 8.29 4.56 4.90
CA GLN A 94 7.00 3.91 4.69
C GLN A 94 7.14 2.67 3.80
N ILE A 95 7.43 1.52 4.42
CA ILE A 95 7.45 0.21 3.75
C ILE A 95 6.39 -0.67 4.38
N SER A 96 5.27 -0.91 3.67
CA SER A 96 4.09 -1.57 4.26
C SER A 96 3.22 -2.22 3.20
N THR A 97 2.15 -2.92 3.64
CA THR A 97 1.07 -3.31 2.73
C THR A 97 0.18 -2.10 2.42
N ILE A 98 -0.57 -2.17 1.31
CA ILE A 98 -1.53 -1.12 0.96
C ILE A 98 -2.56 -0.89 2.09
N HIS A 99 -3.06 -1.97 2.70
CA HIS A 99 -4.00 -1.89 3.82
C HIS A 99 -3.41 -1.17 5.03
N ALA A 100 -2.16 -1.49 5.41
CA ALA A 100 -1.49 -0.82 6.52
C ALA A 100 -1.22 0.66 6.22
N PHE A 101 -0.93 1.01 4.98
CA PHE A 101 -0.81 2.39 4.54
C PHE A 101 -2.15 3.13 4.66
N CYS A 102 -3.23 2.58 4.09
CA CYS A 102 -4.56 3.19 4.16
C CYS A 102 -5.02 3.37 5.62
N GLN A 103 -4.80 2.36 6.47
CA GLN A 103 -5.14 2.45 7.89
C GLN A 103 -4.36 3.58 8.60
N ARG A 104 -3.09 3.78 8.26
CA ARG A 104 -2.30 4.89 8.80
C ARG A 104 -2.85 6.24 8.35
N VAL A 105 -3.19 6.40 7.06
CA VAL A 105 -3.79 7.63 6.52
C VAL A 105 -5.09 7.94 7.25
N ILE A 106 -5.99 6.96 7.39
CA ILE A 106 -7.26 7.13 8.10
C ILE A 106 -7.01 7.59 9.55
N ARG A 107 -6.09 6.93 10.27
CA ARG A 107 -5.75 7.31 11.64
C ARG A 107 -5.10 8.68 11.78
N SER A 108 -4.37 9.14 10.77
CA SER A 108 -3.75 10.47 10.78
C SER A 108 -4.76 11.58 10.47
N HIS A 109 -5.88 11.25 9.84
CA HIS A 109 -6.89 12.19 9.38
C HIS A 109 -8.30 11.81 9.86
N PHE A 110 -8.40 11.14 11.01
CA PHE A 110 -9.64 10.58 11.54
C PHE A 110 -10.75 11.63 11.71
N GLU A 111 -10.40 12.84 12.11
CA GLU A 111 -11.36 13.95 12.26
C GLU A 111 -11.99 14.34 10.91
N GLN A 112 -11.20 14.33 9.83
CA GLN A 112 -11.67 14.72 8.49
C GLN A 112 -12.59 13.69 7.86
N VAL A 113 -12.39 12.43 8.18
CA VAL A 113 -13.19 11.30 7.65
C VAL A 113 -14.32 10.87 8.59
N GLY A 114 -14.43 11.48 9.78
CA GLY A 114 -15.47 11.16 10.75
C GLY A 114 -15.40 9.73 11.30
N VAL A 115 -14.21 9.16 11.39
CA VAL A 115 -13.99 7.78 11.84
C VAL A 115 -13.28 7.76 13.19
N ASP A 116 -13.64 6.81 14.05
CA ASP A 116 -12.94 6.61 15.33
C ASP A 116 -11.45 6.31 15.08
N PRO A 117 -10.51 7.02 15.74
CA PRO A 117 -9.07 6.75 15.61
C PRO A 117 -8.66 5.34 16.05
N LEU A 118 -9.49 4.66 16.86
CA LEU A 118 -9.30 3.28 17.29
C LEU A 118 -9.83 2.24 16.30
N VAL A 119 -10.34 2.68 15.14
CA VAL A 119 -10.85 1.78 14.10
C VAL A 119 -9.85 0.68 13.75
N ARG A 120 -10.36 -0.55 13.65
CA ARG A 120 -9.58 -1.74 13.29
C ARG A 120 -10.13 -2.34 12.00
N VAL A 121 -9.26 -2.99 11.27
CA VAL A 121 -9.69 -3.87 10.17
C VAL A 121 -10.30 -5.11 10.82
N CYS A 122 -11.56 -5.40 10.49
CA CYS A 122 -12.24 -6.60 10.99
C CYS A 122 -11.62 -7.88 10.40
N ASP A 123 -11.66 -8.96 11.15
CA ASP A 123 -11.34 -10.28 10.66
C ASP A 123 -12.50 -10.87 9.81
N GLU A 124 -12.27 -12.03 9.19
CA GLU A 124 -13.28 -12.66 8.32
C GLU A 124 -14.57 -13.01 9.04
N GLN A 125 -14.50 -13.40 10.32
CA GLN A 125 -15.70 -13.74 11.11
C GLN A 125 -16.51 -12.48 11.43
N GLN A 126 -15.85 -11.43 11.87
CA GLN A 126 -16.48 -10.13 12.11
C GLN A 126 -17.08 -9.54 10.83
N GLN A 127 -16.35 -9.65 9.70
CA GLN A 127 -16.86 -9.21 8.41
C GLN A 127 -18.15 -9.94 8.01
N LYS A 128 -18.22 -11.26 8.22
CA LYS A 128 -19.42 -12.06 7.94
C LYS A 128 -20.60 -11.62 8.77
N LEU A 129 -20.41 -11.43 10.07
CA LEU A 129 -21.48 -10.96 10.98
C LEU A 129 -21.97 -9.56 10.60
N LEU A 130 -21.08 -8.64 10.30
CA LEU A 130 -21.44 -7.29 9.85
C LEU A 130 -22.18 -7.31 8.52
N PHE A 131 -21.77 -8.17 7.59
CA PHE A 131 -22.45 -8.33 6.31
C PHE A 131 -23.86 -8.90 6.50
N GLU A 132 -24.04 -9.95 7.31
CA GLU A 132 -25.35 -10.54 7.62
C GLU A 132 -26.29 -9.51 8.27
N ALA A 133 -25.80 -8.74 9.23
CA ALA A 133 -26.58 -7.68 9.86
C ALA A 133 -27.01 -6.58 8.87
N ALA A 134 -26.07 -6.09 8.05
CA ALA A 134 -26.35 -5.08 7.04
C ALA A 134 -27.32 -5.60 5.96
N PHE A 135 -27.16 -6.85 5.53
CA PHE A 135 -28.06 -7.48 4.58
C PHE A 135 -29.48 -7.61 5.12
N THR A 136 -29.63 -8.05 6.37
CA THR A 136 -30.95 -8.17 7.02
C THR A 136 -31.62 -6.79 7.09
N THR A 137 -30.91 -5.77 7.55
CA THR A 137 -31.46 -4.40 7.61
C THR A 137 -31.90 -3.90 6.24
N ALA A 138 -31.08 -4.09 5.21
CA ALA A 138 -31.43 -3.67 3.84
C ALA A 138 -32.63 -4.44 3.29
N MET A 139 -32.76 -5.73 3.60
CA MET A 139 -33.93 -6.52 3.19
C MET A 139 -35.19 -6.06 3.90
N ASP A 140 -35.14 -5.78 5.19
CA ASP A 140 -36.28 -5.27 5.96
C ASP A 140 -36.75 -3.92 5.41
N GLU A 141 -35.82 -2.98 5.13
CA GLU A 141 -36.13 -1.70 4.50
C GLU A 141 -36.78 -1.86 3.11
N LEU A 142 -36.29 -2.78 2.28
CA LEU A 142 -36.89 -3.08 0.96
C LEU A 142 -38.29 -3.68 1.07
N LEU A 143 -38.52 -4.56 2.03
CA LEU A 143 -39.83 -5.17 2.27
C LEU A 143 -40.84 -4.14 2.77
N ASP A 144 -40.44 -3.26 3.69
CA ASP A 144 -41.27 -2.18 4.17
C ASP A 144 -41.68 -1.22 3.04
N LEU A 145 -40.75 -0.85 2.17
CA LEU A 145 -41.02 -0.03 0.98
C LEU A 145 -41.98 -0.73 0.00
N SER A 146 -41.87 -2.04 -0.17
CA SER A 146 -42.74 -2.82 -1.05
C SER A 146 -44.17 -2.94 -0.49
N LEU A 147 -44.33 -3.05 0.82
CA LEU A 147 -45.63 -3.08 1.48
C LEU A 147 -46.37 -1.75 1.41
N ILE A 148 -45.65 -0.62 1.46
CA ILE A 148 -46.23 0.72 1.27
C ILE A 148 -46.78 0.88 -0.14
N HIS A 149 -46.12 0.34 -1.16
CA HIS A 149 -46.59 0.40 -2.54
C HIS A 149 -47.78 -0.51 -2.83
N ILE A 150 -47.96 -1.60 -2.08
CA ILE A 150 -49.13 -2.50 -2.19
C ILE A 150 -50.32 -1.93 -1.45
N SER A 151 -50.17 -1.10 -0.42
CA SER A 151 -51.25 -0.55 0.40
C SER A 151 -51.82 0.77 -0.15
N GLU A 152 -51.28 1.40 -1.18
CA GLU A 152 -51.95 2.50 -1.83
C GLU A 152 -53.01 1.99 -2.84
N PRO A 153 -54.31 2.06 -2.50
CA PRO A 153 -55.34 1.74 -3.48
C PRO A 153 -55.28 2.81 -4.58
N THR A 154 -55.11 2.40 -5.82
CA THR A 154 -55.29 3.24 -7.00
C THR A 154 -56.62 3.99 -6.86
N ARG A 155 -56.61 5.25 -6.41
CA ARG A 155 -57.71 6.16 -6.53
C ARG A 155 -57.97 6.39 -8.01
N ARG A 156 -58.87 5.60 -8.60
CA ARG A 156 -59.46 5.93 -9.88
C ARG A 156 -60.18 7.28 -9.73
N VAL A 157 -59.66 8.27 -10.38
CA VAL A 157 -60.38 9.52 -10.67
C VAL A 157 -61.44 9.16 -11.71
N VAL A 158 -62.67 9.19 -11.32
CA VAL A 158 -63.84 9.14 -12.22
C VAL A 158 -64.15 10.56 -12.62
#